data_ffb063abb4a0be6b3e83997f725fd59c
#
_entry.id   ffb063abb4a0be6b3e83997f725fd59c
#
_cell.length_a   1.000
_cell.length_b   1.000
_cell.length_c   1.000
_cell.angle_alpha   90.00
_cell.angle_beta   90.00
_cell.angle_gamma   90.00
#
_symmetry.space_group_name_H-M   'P 1'
#
loop_
_entity.id
_entity.type
_entity.pdbx_description
1 polymer ?
#
loop_
_entity_poly.entity_id
_entity_poly.type
_entity_poly.pdbx_seq_one_letter_code
_entity_poly.pdbx_strand_id
1 'polypeptide(L)'
;MSNSKKLTKKELLEMYDKMLLIRHFDMELSKLYSRGFIHGMTHYSVGEEAANVGAIYPMRKEDLMYSNHRGHGQTITKGIDINKMMAEILGKSTGQCKGRGGSMHLYNLEVNNMGCNGIVGGGHGLSTGAALAQKMKKTGNVVVCCMGESATNEGSFHECLNMASIWKLPLIFYVINNKYGISMSQQRSMTVERVVDRAEAYKVKSFRSEERRVGKECRSRW
;
A
#
# COMPACT_ATOMS: atom_id res chain seq x y z
N MET A 1 7.20 21.49 16.14
CA MET A 1 8.24 20.94 15.25
C MET A 1 8.38 19.47 15.61
N SER A 2 8.05 18.56 14.72
CA SER A 2 8.19 17.12 14.97
C SER A 2 9.67 16.77 15.01
N ASN A 3 10.15 16.26 16.12
CA ASN A 3 11.48 15.65 16.24
C ASN A 3 11.48 14.40 15.33
N SER A 4 11.71 14.55 14.04
CA SER A 4 11.83 13.41 13.14
C SER A 4 13.09 12.65 13.54
N LYS A 5 12.91 11.45 14.07
CA LYS A 5 14.03 10.53 14.36
C LYS A 5 14.85 10.38 13.08
N LYS A 6 16.12 10.74 13.12
CA LYS A 6 17.04 10.48 12.01
C LYS A 6 17.24 8.96 11.89
N LEU A 7 17.04 8.44 10.70
CA LEU A 7 17.33 7.05 10.41
C LEU A 7 18.83 6.78 10.52
N THR A 8 19.18 5.65 11.11
CA THR A 8 20.56 5.17 11.16
C THR A 8 20.99 4.64 9.80
N LYS A 9 22.30 4.55 9.58
CA LYS A 9 22.86 3.94 8.35
C LYS A 9 22.34 2.50 8.15
N LYS A 10 22.18 1.74 9.25
CA LYS A 10 21.64 0.38 9.22
C LYS A 10 20.20 0.37 8.72
N GLU A 11 19.33 1.20 9.29
CA GLU A 11 17.93 1.32 8.86
C GLU A 11 17.81 1.74 7.38
N LEU A 12 18.67 2.67 6.93
CA LEU A 12 18.70 3.07 5.52
C LEU A 12 19.10 1.93 4.58
N LEU A 13 20.09 1.12 4.96
CA LEU A 13 20.50 -0.06 4.18
C LEU A 13 19.40 -1.12 4.15
N GLU A 14 18.75 -1.39 5.28
CA GLU A 14 17.60 -2.33 5.34
C GLU A 14 16.44 -1.86 4.47
N MET A 15 16.15 -0.56 4.45
CA MET A 15 15.13 0.00 3.55
C MET A 15 15.54 -0.16 2.07
N TYR A 16 16.80 0.10 1.74
CA TYR A 16 17.31 -0.06 0.39
C TYR A 16 17.25 -1.51 -0.08
N ASP A 17 17.65 -2.47 0.78
CA ASP A 17 17.54 -3.91 0.47
C ASP A 17 16.09 -4.32 0.20
N LYS A 18 15.13 -3.81 0.98
CA LYS A 18 13.71 -4.05 0.71
C LYS A 18 13.26 -3.47 -0.63
N MET A 19 13.72 -2.27 -1.00
CA MET A 19 13.41 -1.68 -2.30
C MET A 19 13.96 -2.53 -3.45
N LEU A 20 15.19 -3.02 -3.33
CA LEU A 20 15.80 -3.94 -4.31
C LEU A 20 15.02 -5.26 -4.39
N LEU A 21 14.65 -5.82 -3.24
CA LEU A 21 13.87 -7.05 -3.17
C LEU A 21 12.53 -6.91 -3.89
N ILE A 22 11.79 -5.82 -3.65
CA ILE A 22 10.52 -5.52 -4.33
C ILE A 22 10.75 -5.45 -5.84
N ARG A 23 11.75 -4.69 -6.29
CA ARG A 23 12.08 -4.54 -7.70
C ARG A 23 12.38 -5.87 -8.36
N HIS A 24 13.28 -6.67 -7.77
CA HIS A 24 13.66 -7.97 -8.33
C HIS A 24 12.53 -8.97 -8.33
N PHE A 25 11.74 -9.01 -7.26
CA PHE A 25 10.56 -9.88 -7.16
C PHE A 25 9.57 -9.60 -8.28
N ASP A 26 9.19 -8.35 -8.48
CA ASP A 26 8.20 -7.96 -9.49
C ASP A 26 8.74 -8.09 -10.92
N MET A 27 10.03 -7.84 -11.14
CA MET A 27 10.66 -8.06 -12.45
C MET A 27 10.69 -9.56 -12.80
N GLU A 28 10.99 -10.43 -11.85
CA GLU A 28 10.96 -11.88 -12.08
C GLU A 28 9.52 -12.36 -12.31
N LEU A 29 8.58 -11.84 -11.53
CA LEU A 29 7.16 -12.12 -11.72
C LEU A 29 6.67 -11.73 -13.12
N SER A 30 7.11 -10.59 -13.64
CA SER A 30 6.79 -10.14 -15.01
C SER A 30 7.29 -11.11 -16.07
N LYS A 31 8.51 -11.67 -15.89
CA LYS A 31 9.04 -12.71 -16.79
C LYS A 31 8.22 -14.00 -16.73
N LEU A 32 7.82 -14.42 -15.52
CA LEU A 32 7.00 -15.62 -15.33
C LEU A 32 5.61 -15.44 -15.94
N TYR A 33 5.04 -14.25 -15.79
CA TYR A 33 3.76 -13.89 -16.41
C TYR A 33 3.82 -13.95 -17.93
N SER A 34 4.83 -13.33 -18.56
CA SER A 34 5.01 -13.35 -20.03
C SER A 34 5.26 -14.76 -20.60
N ARG A 35 5.75 -15.68 -19.76
CA ARG A 35 5.94 -17.10 -20.11
C ARG A 35 4.70 -17.96 -19.85
N GLY A 36 3.59 -17.39 -19.38
CA GLY A 36 2.32 -18.09 -19.15
C GLY A 36 2.26 -18.92 -17.85
N PHE A 37 3.21 -18.74 -16.91
CA PHE A 37 3.20 -19.49 -15.64
C PHE A 37 2.21 -18.91 -14.62
N ILE A 38 1.75 -17.68 -14.81
CA ILE A 38 0.85 -16.99 -13.89
C ILE A 38 -0.49 -16.78 -14.59
N HIS A 39 -1.55 -17.21 -13.94
CA HIS A 39 -2.92 -17.03 -14.42
C HIS A 39 -3.60 -15.86 -13.72
N GLY A 40 -4.44 -15.13 -14.46
CA GLY A 40 -5.16 -13.96 -13.96
C GLY A 40 -4.36 -12.67 -14.04
N MET A 41 -4.88 -11.64 -13.38
CA MET A 41 -4.28 -10.30 -13.40
C MET A 41 -3.15 -10.17 -12.38
N THR A 42 -2.05 -9.55 -12.79
CA THR A 42 -0.91 -9.27 -11.93
C THR A 42 -0.59 -7.78 -11.98
N HIS A 43 -0.40 -7.17 -10.82
CA HIS A 43 -0.08 -5.75 -10.69
C HIS A 43 1.24 -5.57 -9.96
N TYR A 44 2.18 -4.87 -10.60
CA TYR A 44 3.55 -4.69 -10.10
C TYR A 44 3.70 -3.37 -9.35
N SER A 45 4.59 -3.35 -8.36
CA SER A 45 5.00 -2.18 -7.58
C SER A 45 6.27 -1.52 -8.14
N VAL A 46 6.70 -1.92 -9.32
CA VAL A 46 7.91 -1.35 -9.98
C VAL A 46 7.71 0.14 -10.20
N GLY A 47 8.64 0.94 -9.66
CA GLY A 47 8.57 2.40 -9.66
C GLY A 47 7.94 3.01 -8.42
N GLU A 48 7.37 2.20 -7.52
CA GLU A 48 6.75 2.62 -6.27
C GLU A 48 7.50 2.09 -5.01
N GLU A 49 8.74 1.58 -5.18
CA GLU A 49 9.48 0.89 -4.11
C GLU A 49 9.73 1.80 -2.91
N ALA A 50 10.19 3.03 -3.16
CA ALA A 50 10.49 3.97 -2.08
C ALA A 50 9.22 4.41 -1.34
N ALA A 51 8.10 4.58 -2.06
CA ALA A 51 6.81 4.87 -1.45
C ALA A 51 6.36 3.70 -0.55
N ASN A 52 6.40 2.47 -1.07
CA ASN A 52 6.01 1.28 -0.31
C ASN A 52 6.88 1.08 0.94
N VAL A 53 8.20 1.14 0.79
CA VAL A 53 9.12 0.94 1.91
C VAL A 53 9.03 2.10 2.90
N GLY A 54 9.02 3.34 2.42
CA GLY A 54 8.98 4.52 3.29
C GLY A 54 7.74 4.59 4.18
N ALA A 55 6.59 4.11 3.70
CA ALA A 55 5.36 4.11 4.48
C ALA A 55 5.22 2.91 5.43
N ILE A 56 5.67 1.73 5.01
CA ILE A 56 5.38 0.49 5.73
C ILE A 56 6.54 0.07 6.66
N TYR A 57 7.79 0.41 6.33
CA TYR A 57 8.95 0.06 7.16
C TYR A 57 8.83 0.55 8.62
N PRO A 58 8.32 1.77 8.92
CA PRO A 58 8.19 2.25 10.29
C PRO A 58 7.04 1.60 11.09
N MET A 59 6.18 0.80 10.44
CA MET A 59 5.09 0.12 11.13
C MET A 59 5.64 -0.95 12.09
N ARG A 60 5.01 -1.05 13.25
CA ARG A 60 5.28 -2.15 14.18
C ARG A 60 4.64 -3.45 13.66
N LYS A 61 5.07 -4.59 14.20
CA LYS A 61 4.47 -5.88 13.84
C LYS A 61 2.98 -5.91 14.18
N GLU A 62 2.58 -5.32 15.30
CA GLU A 62 1.22 -5.27 15.85
C GLU A 62 0.28 -4.34 15.08
N ASP A 63 0.82 -3.37 14.33
CA ASP A 63 0.03 -2.46 13.51
C ASP A 63 -0.59 -3.22 12.32
N LEU A 64 -1.83 -2.90 11.99
CA LEU A 64 -2.57 -3.59 10.95
C LEU A 64 -2.43 -2.86 9.61
N MET A 65 -2.34 -3.62 8.53
CA MET A 65 -2.29 -3.09 7.18
C MET A 65 -3.37 -3.70 6.31
N TYR A 66 -4.11 -2.86 5.60
CA TYR A 66 -4.94 -3.24 4.45
C TYR A 66 -4.30 -2.69 3.18
N SER A 67 -4.09 -3.54 2.21
CA SER A 67 -3.46 -3.19 0.94
C SER A 67 -4.45 -3.18 -0.22
N ASN A 68 -4.03 -2.68 -1.35
CA ASN A 68 -4.80 -2.68 -2.60
C ASN A 68 -4.31 -3.78 -3.56
N HIS A 69 -4.83 -3.79 -4.78
CA HIS A 69 -4.46 -4.74 -5.83
C HIS A 69 -2.96 -4.67 -6.25
N ARG A 70 -2.27 -3.55 -6.00
CA ARG A 70 -0.83 -3.35 -6.24
C ARG A 70 -0.02 -3.50 -4.94
N GLY A 71 -0.34 -4.53 -4.17
CA GLY A 71 0.12 -4.68 -2.79
C GLY A 71 1.46 -5.38 -2.60
N HIS A 72 2.18 -5.78 -3.65
CA HIS A 72 3.42 -6.56 -3.53
C HIS A 72 4.46 -5.86 -2.65
N GLY A 73 4.78 -4.61 -2.97
CA GLY A 73 5.79 -3.84 -2.23
C GLY A 73 5.42 -3.62 -0.77
N GLN A 74 4.15 -3.34 -0.51
CA GLN A 74 3.65 -3.15 0.86
C GLN A 74 3.72 -4.45 1.65
N THR A 75 3.30 -5.56 1.04
CA THR A 75 3.27 -6.89 1.67
C THR A 75 4.68 -7.40 1.96
N ILE A 76 5.62 -7.24 1.02
CA ILE A 76 7.04 -7.58 1.21
C ILE A 76 7.64 -6.74 2.34
N THR A 77 7.35 -5.44 2.35
CA THR A 77 7.87 -4.53 3.40
C THR A 77 7.32 -4.89 4.77
N LYS A 78 6.05 -5.31 4.85
CA LYS A 78 5.41 -5.74 6.10
C LYS A 78 6.00 -7.05 6.65
N GLY A 79 6.71 -7.83 5.81
CA GLY A 79 7.49 -9.00 6.25
C GLY A 79 6.89 -10.35 5.89
N ILE A 80 6.14 -10.44 4.78
CA ILE A 80 5.70 -11.74 4.26
C ILE A 80 6.90 -12.59 3.81
N ASP A 81 6.77 -13.91 3.93
CA ASP A 81 7.70 -14.85 3.31
C ASP A 81 7.56 -14.79 1.78
N ILE A 82 8.61 -14.33 1.09
CA ILE A 82 8.61 -14.13 -0.36
C ILE A 82 8.47 -15.45 -1.14
N ASN A 83 8.93 -16.57 -0.59
CA ASN A 83 8.77 -17.88 -1.24
C ASN A 83 7.30 -18.31 -1.20
N LYS A 84 6.63 -18.12 -0.06
CA LYS A 84 5.18 -18.37 0.05
C LYS A 84 4.38 -17.39 -0.81
N MET A 85 4.81 -16.16 -0.92
CA MET A 85 4.19 -15.17 -1.79
C MET A 85 4.32 -15.54 -3.27
N MET A 86 5.52 -15.94 -3.72
CA MET A 86 5.74 -16.42 -5.07
C MET A 86 4.92 -17.67 -5.37
N ALA A 87 4.90 -18.64 -4.45
CA ALA A 87 4.09 -19.84 -4.55
C ALA A 87 2.59 -19.52 -4.68
N GLU A 88 2.11 -18.53 -3.93
CA GLU A 88 0.72 -18.06 -4.01
C GLU A 88 0.37 -17.55 -5.41
N ILE A 89 1.21 -16.67 -5.95
CA ILE A 89 0.96 -16.05 -7.27
C ILE A 89 1.05 -17.10 -8.39
N LEU A 90 1.86 -18.14 -8.20
CA LEU A 90 1.94 -19.30 -9.10
C LEU A 90 0.81 -20.32 -8.88
N GLY A 91 -0.17 -20.07 -8.01
CA GLY A 91 -1.31 -20.94 -7.75
C GLY A 91 -0.96 -22.23 -6.99
N LYS A 92 0.15 -22.24 -6.23
CA LYS A 92 0.59 -23.45 -5.50
C LYS A 92 -0.06 -23.54 -4.13
N SER A 93 -0.39 -24.74 -3.69
CA SER A 93 -0.97 -25.02 -2.36
C SER A 93 -0.06 -24.62 -1.19
N THR A 94 1.24 -24.48 -1.43
CA THR A 94 2.24 -24.01 -0.47
C THR A 94 2.26 -22.49 -0.34
N GLY A 95 1.47 -21.78 -1.16
CA GLY A 95 1.32 -20.34 -1.11
C GLY A 95 0.62 -19.85 0.16
N GLN A 96 0.77 -18.57 0.44
CA GLN A 96 0.25 -17.92 1.65
C GLN A 96 -1.26 -18.08 1.83
N CYS A 97 -2.02 -18.05 0.73
CA CYS A 97 -3.48 -18.25 0.68
C CYS A 97 -3.84 -19.59 -0.01
N LYS A 98 -2.93 -20.56 0.03
CA LYS A 98 -3.07 -21.89 -0.59
C LYS A 98 -3.31 -21.85 -2.11
N GLY A 99 -2.72 -20.84 -2.77
CA GLY A 99 -2.83 -20.65 -4.22
C GLY A 99 -4.18 -20.10 -4.70
N ARG A 100 -5.02 -19.55 -3.81
CA ARG A 100 -6.37 -19.09 -4.12
C ARG A 100 -6.50 -17.59 -4.29
N GLY A 101 -5.56 -16.83 -3.75
CA GLY A 101 -5.59 -15.34 -3.76
C GLY A 101 -4.87 -14.74 -4.95
N GLY A 102 -3.80 -15.35 -5.40
CA GLY A 102 -2.94 -14.81 -6.47
C GLY A 102 -2.35 -13.44 -6.11
N SER A 103 -2.04 -12.64 -7.13
CA SER A 103 -1.37 -11.34 -6.98
C SER A 103 -2.15 -10.32 -6.15
N MET A 104 -3.48 -10.29 -6.28
CA MET A 104 -4.32 -9.20 -5.76
C MET A 104 -4.95 -9.47 -4.39
N HIS A 105 -4.82 -10.67 -3.85
CA HIS A 105 -5.51 -11.07 -2.60
C HIS A 105 -4.54 -11.71 -1.59
N LEU A 106 -3.35 -11.16 -1.50
CA LEU A 106 -2.34 -11.59 -0.53
C LEU A 106 -2.73 -11.14 0.88
N TYR A 107 -2.68 -12.07 1.84
CA TYR A 107 -2.80 -11.72 3.26
C TYR A 107 -1.81 -12.55 4.10
N ASN A 108 -1.44 -12.05 5.26
CA ASN A 108 -0.67 -12.78 6.26
C ASN A 108 -0.96 -12.24 7.66
N LEU A 109 -1.72 -12.97 8.44
CA LEU A 109 -2.12 -12.57 9.79
C LEU A 109 -0.95 -12.60 10.78
N GLU A 110 0.10 -13.38 10.53
CA GLU A 110 1.30 -13.45 11.41
C GLU A 110 2.06 -12.11 11.46
N VAL A 111 1.93 -11.29 10.41
CA VAL A 111 2.50 -9.94 10.31
C VAL A 111 1.44 -8.85 10.27
N ASN A 112 0.19 -9.17 10.60
CA ASN A 112 -0.95 -8.25 10.57
C ASN A 112 -1.15 -7.56 9.20
N ASN A 113 -0.81 -8.24 8.11
CA ASN A 113 -1.29 -7.89 6.79
C ASN A 113 -2.69 -8.51 6.61
N MET A 114 -3.71 -7.68 6.73
CA MET A 114 -5.12 -8.09 6.76
C MET A 114 -5.68 -8.39 5.37
N GLY A 115 -4.92 -8.09 4.33
CA GLY A 115 -5.21 -8.48 2.96
C GLY A 115 -5.05 -7.38 1.92
N CYS A 116 -4.82 -7.83 0.70
CA CYS A 116 -4.92 -7.03 -0.51
C CYS A 116 -6.33 -7.16 -1.10
N ASN A 117 -6.84 -6.11 -1.74
CA ASN A 117 -8.17 -6.13 -2.33
C ASN A 117 -8.14 -5.65 -3.79
N GLY A 118 -8.71 -6.46 -4.68
CA GLY A 118 -8.88 -6.11 -6.10
C GLY A 118 -9.97 -5.06 -6.34
N ILE A 119 -10.89 -4.88 -5.39
CA ILE A 119 -11.95 -3.87 -5.49
C ILE A 119 -11.37 -2.51 -5.11
N VAL A 120 -11.47 -1.54 -6.02
CA VAL A 120 -11.03 -0.15 -5.75
C VAL A 120 -11.87 0.42 -4.60
N GLY A 121 -11.20 0.96 -3.59
CA GLY A 121 -11.88 1.47 -2.38
C GLY A 121 -12.35 0.41 -1.39
N GLY A 122 -12.28 -0.88 -1.71
CA GLY A 122 -12.77 -1.96 -0.84
C GLY A 122 -12.07 -2.07 0.52
N GLY A 123 -10.87 -1.49 0.65
CA GLY A 123 -10.14 -1.43 1.92
C GLY A 123 -10.64 -0.35 2.89
N HIS A 124 -11.38 0.67 2.44
CA HIS A 124 -11.75 1.82 3.26
C HIS A 124 -12.59 1.44 4.47
N GLY A 125 -13.72 0.76 4.25
CA GLY A 125 -14.61 0.32 5.32
C GLY A 125 -13.97 -0.71 6.24
N LEU A 126 -13.22 -1.68 5.66
CA LEU A 126 -12.54 -2.72 6.42
C LEU A 126 -11.50 -2.13 7.38
N SER A 127 -10.67 -1.21 6.89
CA SER A 127 -9.64 -0.55 7.72
C SER A 127 -10.26 0.39 8.76
N THR A 128 -11.37 1.05 8.44
CA THR A 128 -12.10 1.90 9.39
C THR A 128 -12.70 1.08 10.53
N GLY A 129 -13.32 -0.07 10.22
CA GLY A 129 -13.83 -1.01 11.21
C GLY A 129 -12.71 -1.61 12.08
N ALA A 130 -11.58 -1.97 11.47
CA ALA A 130 -10.42 -2.45 12.20
C ALA A 130 -9.85 -1.37 13.15
N ALA A 131 -9.76 -0.13 12.71
CA ALA A 131 -9.28 0.99 13.54
C ALA A 131 -10.23 1.29 14.70
N LEU A 132 -11.54 1.18 14.47
CA LEU A 132 -12.53 1.27 15.55
C LEU A 132 -12.32 0.17 16.59
N ALA A 133 -12.11 -1.07 16.15
CA ALA A 133 -11.83 -2.20 17.04
C ALA A 133 -10.54 -1.97 17.84
N GLN A 134 -9.45 -1.47 17.23
CA GLN A 134 -8.21 -1.14 17.95
C GLN A 134 -8.44 -0.06 19.00
N LYS A 135 -9.22 0.96 18.67
CA LYS A 135 -9.57 2.03 19.61
C LYS A 135 -10.40 1.49 20.79
N MET A 136 -11.46 0.71 20.52
CA MET A 136 -12.30 0.12 21.57
C MET A 136 -11.53 -0.79 22.51
N LYS A 137 -10.62 -1.60 21.95
CA LYS A 137 -9.74 -2.50 22.71
C LYS A 137 -8.58 -1.77 23.39
N LYS A 138 -8.36 -0.49 23.13
CA LYS A 138 -7.26 0.33 23.67
C LYS A 138 -5.89 -0.30 23.45
N THR A 139 -5.66 -0.94 22.31
CA THR A 139 -4.40 -1.64 22.01
C THR A 139 -3.20 -0.70 21.78
N GLY A 140 -3.46 0.54 21.37
CA GLY A 140 -2.43 1.47 20.92
C GLY A 140 -1.89 1.17 19.51
N ASN A 141 -2.47 0.20 18.79
CA ASN A 141 -2.09 -0.15 17.42
C ASN A 141 -2.68 0.84 16.42
N VAL A 142 -1.96 1.03 15.33
CA VAL A 142 -2.38 1.84 14.18
C VAL A 142 -2.83 0.93 13.04
N VAL A 143 -3.80 1.40 12.28
CA VAL A 143 -4.23 0.75 11.04
C VAL A 143 -3.80 1.61 9.87
N VAL A 144 -3.18 1.00 8.85
CA VAL A 144 -2.84 1.67 7.59
C VAL A 144 -3.69 1.11 6.47
N CYS A 145 -4.43 1.98 5.80
CA CYS A 145 -5.19 1.66 4.58
C CYS A 145 -4.43 2.18 3.37
N CYS A 146 -3.85 1.27 2.58
CA CYS A 146 -3.12 1.62 1.38
C CYS A 146 -4.06 1.66 0.17
N MET A 147 -3.94 2.71 -0.66
CA MET A 147 -4.76 2.89 -1.84
C MET A 147 -4.05 3.70 -2.93
N GLY A 148 -4.57 3.65 -4.15
CA GLY A 148 -4.19 4.59 -5.20
C GLY A 148 -5.00 5.90 -5.12
N GLU A 149 -4.55 6.94 -5.83
CA GLU A 149 -5.24 8.25 -5.85
C GLU A 149 -6.66 8.14 -6.42
N SER A 150 -6.87 7.28 -7.41
CA SER A 150 -8.20 7.11 -8.02
C SER A 150 -9.23 6.54 -7.04
N ALA A 151 -8.80 5.72 -6.07
CA ALA A 151 -9.66 5.19 -5.02
C ALA A 151 -10.24 6.31 -4.11
N THR A 152 -9.61 7.48 -4.08
CA THR A 152 -10.12 8.62 -3.31
C THR A 152 -11.33 9.29 -3.97
N ASN A 153 -11.76 8.84 -5.17
CA ASN A 153 -13.01 9.26 -5.80
C ASN A 153 -14.21 8.40 -5.40
N GLU A 154 -13.96 7.25 -4.76
CA GLU A 154 -15.05 6.41 -4.24
C GLU A 154 -15.77 7.10 -3.08
N GLY A 155 -17.11 6.98 -3.05
CA GLY A 155 -17.92 7.54 -1.96
C GLY A 155 -17.46 7.03 -0.59
N SER A 156 -17.11 5.74 -0.51
CA SER A 156 -16.61 5.10 0.71
C SER A 156 -15.34 5.74 1.28
N PHE A 157 -14.49 6.38 0.46
CA PHE A 157 -13.35 7.14 0.96
C PHE A 157 -13.81 8.33 1.81
N HIS A 158 -14.75 9.10 1.30
CA HIS A 158 -15.29 10.30 1.96
C HIS A 158 -16.03 9.94 3.24
N GLU A 159 -16.85 8.91 3.20
CA GLU A 159 -17.59 8.38 4.36
C GLU A 159 -16.63 7.92 5.47
N CYS A 160 -15.65 7.09 5.11
CA CYS A 160 -14.68 6.55 6.06
C CYS A 160 -13.74 7.62 6.61
N LEU A 161 -13.34 8.61 5.80
CA LEU A 161 -12.52 9.72 6.26
C LEU A 161 -13.26 10.58 7.29
N ASN A 162 -14.56 10.84 7.02
CA ASN A 162 -15.44 11.54 7.96
C ASN A 162 -15.60 10.75 9.28
N MET A 163 -15.91 9.46 9.21
CA MET A 163 -16.03 8.59 10.39
C MET A 163 -14.72 8.54 11.19
N ALA A 164 -13.58 8.39 10.49
CA ALA A 164 -12.27 8.35 11.14
C ALA A 164 -11.97 9.65 11.88
N SER A 165 -12.34 10.80 11.31
CA SER A 165 -12.19 12.11 11.92
C SER A 165 -13.08 12.27 13.17
N ILE A 166 -14.38 12.03 13.02
CA ILE A 166 -15.37 12.18 14.13
C ILE A 166 -14.98 11.26 15.30
N TRP A 167 -14.66 10.01 15.02
CA TRP A 167 -14.32 9.02 16.04
C TRP A 167 -12.85 9.05 16.44
N LYS A 168 -12.01 9.93 15.88
CA LYS A 168 -10.57 10.03 16.18
C LYS A 168 -9.91 8.65 16.15
N LEU A 169 -10.09 7.94 15.05
CA LEU A 169 -9.58 6.58 14.90
C LEU A 169 -8.04 6.58 14.66
N PRO A 170 -7.33 5.54 15.14
CA PRO A 170 -5.91 5.35 14.85
C PRO A 170 -5.73 4.80 13.42
N LEU A 171 -6.17 5.54 12.41
CA LEU A 171 -6.22 5.16 10.99
C LEU A 171 -5.41 6.12 10.14
N ILE A 172 -4.56 5.58 9.29
CA ILE A 172 -3.80 6.31 8.28
C ILE A 172 -4.31 5.89 6.90
N PHE A 173 -4.84 6.84 6.13
CA PHE A 173 -5.12 6.65 4.72
C PHE A 173 -3.84 6.95 3.94
N TYR A 174 -3.16 5.90 3.48
CA TYR A 174 -1.91 6.03 2.73
C TYR A 174 -2.21 5.95 1.23
N VAL A 175 -2.01 7.06 0.53
CA VAL A 175 -2.32 7.20 -0.90
C VAL A 175 -1.04 7.24 -1.71
N ILE A 176 -0.85 6.26 -2.59
CA ILE A 176 0.20 6.28 -3.62
C ILE A 176 -0.41 6.94 -4.86
N ASN A 177 0.14 8.10 -5.23
CA ASN A 177 -0.31 8.85 -6.38
C ASN A 177 0.63 8.66 -7.57
N ASN A 178 0.32 7.71 -8.43
CA ASN A 178 1.04 7.45 -9.67
C ASN A 178 0.47 8.23 -10.87
N LYS A 179 -0.55 9.09 -10.64
CA LYS A 179 -1.20 9.97 -11.60
C LYS A 179 -2.19 9.31 -12.57
N TYR A 180 -2.39 8.00 -12.48
CA TYR A 180 -3.28 7.27 -13.39
C TYR A 180 -4.09 6.19 -12.67
N GLY A 181 -5.40 6.19 -12.87
CA GLY A 181 -6.28 5.07 -12.58
C GLY A 181 -6.55 4.30 -13.88
N ILE A 182 -5.83 3.19 -14.10
CA ILE A 182 -5.84 2.46 -15.38
C ILE A 182 -5.43 3.42 -16.52
N SER A 183 -6.35 3.82 -17.39
CA SER A 183 -6.13 4.73 -18.51
C SER A 183 -6.56 6.18 -18.23
N MET A 184 -7.20 6.43 -17.08
CA MET A 184 -7.69 7.75 -16.71
C MET A 184 -6.64 8.53 -15.92
N SER A 185 -6.22 9.69 -16.45
CA SER A 185 -5.30 10.56 -15.72
C SER A 185 -5.98 11.26 -14.54
N GLN A 186 -5.21 11.55 -13.50
CA GLN A 186 -5.69 12.30 -12.34
C GLN A 186 -6.36 13.62 -12.74
N GLN A 187 -5.77 14.36 -13.67
CA GLN A 187 -6.29 15.66 -14.14
C GLN A 187 -7.71 15.57 -14.73
N ARG A 188 -8.06 14.43 -15.31
CA ARG A 188 -9.40 14.20 -15.90
C ARG A 188 -10.41 13.64 -14.89
N SER A 189 -9.93 13.09 -13.77
CA SER A 189 -10.77 12.39 -12.80
C SER A 189 -10.92 13.12 -11.46
N MET A 190 -10.13 14.17 -11.23
CA MET A 190 -10.10 14.89 -9.94
C MET A 190 -10.03 16.39 -10.16
N THR A 191 -10.89 17.14 -9.47
CA THR A 191 -10.87 18.60 -9.46
C THR A 191 -9.68 19.16 -8.66
N VAL A 192 -9.34 18.51 -7.55
CA VAL A 192 -8.21 18.94 -6.72
C VAL A 192 -6.89 18.52 -7.35
N GLU A 193 -5.92 19.41 -7.36
CA GLU A 193 -4.58 19.11 -7.88
C GLU A 193 -3.82 18.13 -7.00
N ARG A 194 -3.99 18.24 -5.70
CA ARG A 194 -3.31 17.40 -4.70
C ARG A 194 -4.33 16.63 -3.87
N VAL A 195 -4.13 15.32 -3.76
CA VAL A 195 -5.03 14.45 -2.97
C VAL A 195 -5.14 14.90 -1.50
N VAL A 196 -4.05 15.44 -0.94
CA VAL A 196 -4.01 15.92 0.46
C VAL A 196 -5.01 17.05 0.72
N ASP A 197 -5.39 17.81 -0.31
CA ASP A 197 -6.34 18.94 -0.17
C ASP A 197 -7.75 18.43 0.19
N ARG A 198 -8.08 17.18 -0.11
CA ARG A 198 -9.34 16.54 0.31
C ARG A 198 -9.47 16.36 1.83
N ALA A 199 -8.34 16.21 2.52
CA ALA A 199 -8.32 15.99 3.96
C ALA A 199 -8.78 17.20 4.77
N GLU A 200 -8.63 18.41 4.21
CA GLU A 200 -8.99 19.66 4.87
C GLU A 200 -10.50 19.74 5.20
N ALA A 201 -11.34 19.28 4.28
CA ALA A 201 -12.80 19.25 4.47
C ALA A 201 -13.23 18.42 5.69
N TYR A 202 -12.42 17.45 6.08
CA TYR A 202 -12.67 16.54 7.23
C TYR A 202 -11.81 16.90 8.45
N LYS A 203 -11.04 17.98 8.41
CA LYS A 203 -10.09 18.35 9.48
C LYS A 203 -9.11 17.24 9.85
N VAL A 204 -8.75 16.41 8.88
CA VAL A 204 -7.76 15.35 9.04
C VAL A 204 -6.38 15.90 8.70
N LYS A 205 -5.42 15.63 9.59
CA LYS A 205 -4.03 16.02 9.36
C LYS A 205 -3.47 15.26 8.17
N SER A 206 -2.94 15.97 7.19
CA SER A 206 -2.43 15.38 5.96
C SER A 206 -0.99 15.82 5.68
N PHE A 207 -0.25 14.94 4.99
CA PHE A 207 1.12 15.18 4.59
C PHE A 207 1.31 14.69 3.16
N ARG A 208 2.16 15.40 2.41
CA ARG A 208 2.59 15.00 1.08
C ARG A 208 4.09 14.74 1.09
N SER A 209 4.49 13.62 0.53
CA SER A 209 5.88 13.28 0.25
C SER A 209 6.07 13.12 -1.25
N GLU A 210 7.22 13.53 -1.77
CA GLU A 210 7.61 13.33 -3.16
C GLU A 210 8.69 12.26 -3.24
N GLU A 211 8.40 11.17 -3.93
CA GLU A 211 9.36 10.10 -4.15
C GLU A 211 10.52 10.53 -5.06
N ARG A 212 10.26 11.46 -5.98
CA ARG A 212 11.22 11.97 -6.95
C ARG A 212 11.75 13.35 -6.58
N ARG A 213 12.69 13.41 -5.68
CA ARG A 213 13.54 14.60 -5.53
C ARG A 213 14.82 14.54 -6.33
N VAL A 214 15.14 13.44 -6.97
CA VAL A 214 16.40 13.23 -7.69
C VAL A 214 16.17 13.32 -9.18
N GLY A 215 16.65 14.41 -9.76
CA GLY A 215 17.03 14.57 -11.16
C GLY A 215 15.92 14.50 -12.21
N LYS A 216 15.89 15.49 -13.09
CA LYS A 216 15.07 15.55 -14.31
C LYS A 216 15.32 14.41 -15.32
N GLU A 217 16.24 13.51 -15.00
CA GLU A 217 16.83 12.55 -15.95
C GLU A 217 16.05 11.25 -16.13
N CYS A 218 15.08 10.99 -15.26
CA CYS A 218 14.26 9.76 -15.35
C CYS A 218 13.00 9.89 -16.21
N ARG A 219 12.81 10.98 -16.93
CA ARG A 219 11.59 11.24 -17.73
C ARG A 219 11.60 10.64 -19.13
N SER A 220 12.67 10.01 -19.57
CA SER A 220 12.83 9.69 -20.99
C SER A 220 12.86 8.21 -21.37
N ARG A 221 12.51 7.28 -20.50
CA ARG A 221 12.63 5.85 -20.83
C ARG A 221 11.58 4.95 -20.20
N TRP A 222 10.29 5.29 -20.42
CA TRP A 222 9.20 4.28 -20.32
C TRP A 222 8.09 4.67 -21.28
#